data_f672565ea51c9ee7a30a381db38f857b
#
_entry.id   f672565ea51c9ee7a30a381db38f857b
#
_cell.length_a   1.000
_cell.length_b   1.000
_cell.length_c   1.000
_cell.angle_alpha   90.00
_cell.angle_beta   90.00
_cell.angle_gamma   90.00
#
_symmetry.space_group_name_H-M   'P 1'
#
loop_
_entity.id
_entity.type
_entity.pdbx_description
1 polymer ?
#
loop_
_entity_poly.entity_id
_entity_poly.type
_entity_poly.pdbx_seq_one_letter_code
_entity_poly.pdbx_strand_id
1 'polypeptide(L)'
;MRTRLLVMVAALGLLTAAVPLWAHHAFAAEFDQKKPLKLKGAVIKWEVTNPHSWIHMSVKGEDGPAVSWMIEGGSPNNLYRLGFTRDSLPAGAEIIVEGYQAKDGSNRAVGKNVTFTDGRRLFLGLQMPGSDGEKK
;
A
#
# COMPACT_ATOMS: atom_id res chain seq x y z
N MET A 1 7.14 -45.69 8.64
CA MET A 1 6.15 -44.69 9.06
C MET A 1 6.77 -43.43 9.63
N ARG A 2 7.68 -43.52 10.59
CA ARG A 2 8.31 -42.34 11.23
C ARG A 2 9.08 -41.42 10.26
N THR A 3 9.81 -41.99 9.32
CA THR A 3 10.60 -41.22 8.33
C THR A 3 9.72 -40.44 7.35
N ARG A 4 8.58 -41.02 6.96
CA ARG A 4 7.63 -40.31 6.04
C ARG A 4 6.95 -39.14 6.74
N LEU A 5 6.62 -39.28 8.01
CA LEU A 5 6.02 -38.19 8.81
C LEU A 5 7.00 -37.03 9.01
N LEU A 6 8.29 -37.33 9.30
CA LEU A 6 9.34 -36.32 9.44
C LEU A 6 9.59 -35.56 8.15
N VAL A 7 9.55 -36.22 6.99
CA VAL A 7 9.70 -35.57 5.67
C VAL A 7 8.51 -34.68 5.38
N MET A 8 7.28 -35.12 5.71
CA MET A 8 6.09 -34.27 5.51
C MET A 8 6.07 -33.03 6.40
N VAL A 9 6.49 -33.13 7.65
CA VAL A 9 6.59 -32.02 8.58
C VAL A 9 7.68 -31.03 8.14
N ALA A 10 8.83 -31.53 7.67
CA ALA A 10 9.89 -30.69 7.14
C ALA A 10 9.47 -29.96 5.84
N ALA A 11 8.74 -30.63 4.95
CA ALA A 11 8.23 -30.02 3.72
C ALA A 11 7.17 -28.94 4.01
N LEU A 12 6.31 -29.17 5.01
CA LEU A 12 5.31 -28.19 5.42
C LEU A 12 5.96 -26.96 6.08
N GLY A 13 7.03 -27.16 6.85
CA GLY A 13 7.81 -26.08 7.47
C GLY A 13 8.52 -25.19 6.44
N LEU A 14 9.04 -25.79 5.36
CA LEU A 14 9.69 -25.02 4.27
C LEU A 14 8.68 -24.16 3.46
N LEU A 15 7.46 -24.66 3.27
CA LEU A 15 6.41 -23.91 2.55
C LEU A 15 5.96 -22.66 3.30
N THR A 16 5.96 -22.68 4.63
CA THR A 16 5.54 -21.51 5.44
C THR A 16 6.62 -20.42 5.53
N ALA A 17 7.91 -20.77 5.34
CA ALA A 17 9.01 -19.80 5.38
C ALA A 17 9.17 -19.00 4.08
N ALA A 18 8.55 -19.41 2.97
CA ALA A 18 8.71 -18.78 1.67
C ALA A 18 7.77 -17.60 1.42
N VAL A 19 6.69 -17.46 2.17
CA VAL A 19 5.63 -16.46 1.93
C VAL A 19 6.11 -15.02 2.12
N PRO A 20 6.92 -14.65 3.13
CA PRO A 20 7.38 -13.27 3.29
C PRO A 20 8.33 -12.80 2.17
N LEU A 21 9.13 -13.71 1.61
CA LEU A 21 10.10 -13.38 0.57
C LEU A 21 9.42 -12.95 -0.75
N TRP A 22 8.30 -13.54 -1.09
CA TRP A 22 7.56 -13.22 -2.32
C TRP A 22 6.92 -11.84 -2.26
N ALA A 23 6.40 -11.42 -1.11
CA ALA A 23 5.81 -10.08 -0.94
C ALA A 23 6.87 -8.97 -1.09
N HIS A 24 8.08 -9.17 -0.55
CA HIS A 24 9.19 -8.23 -0.69
C HIS A 24 9.69 -8.13 -2.15
N HIS A 25 9.72 -9.25 -2.86
CA HIS A 25 10.12 -9.27 -4.28
C HIS A 25 9.09 -8.58 -5.18
N ALA A 26 7.80 -8.74 -4.93
CA ALA A 26 6.75 -8.08 -5.69
C ALA A 26 6.80 -6.55 -5.55
N PHE A 27 6.98 -6.04 -4.33
CA PHE A 27 7.16 -4.60 -4.10
C PHE A 27 8.38 -4.06 -4.83
N ALA A 28 9.55 -4.67 -4.62
CA ALA A 28 10.81 -4.23 -5.23
C ALA A 28 10.83 -4.35 -6.76
N ALA A 29 9.95 -5.16 -7.35
CA ALA A 29 9.80 -5.27 -8.79
C ALA A 29 9.04 -4.08 -9.40
N GLU A 30 8.02 -3.57 -8.72
CA GLU A 30 7.12 -2.53 -9.26
C GLU A 30 7.45 -1.11 -8.78
N PHE A 31 7.89 -0.95 -7.53
CA PHE A 31 8.05 0.36 -6.90
C PHE A 31 9.50 0.65 -6.51
N ASP A 32 9.87 1.93 -6.57
CA ASP A 32 11.22 2.38 -6.30
C ASP A 32 11.33 3.03 -4.92
N GLN A 33 11.95 2.31 -3.97
CA GLN A 33 12.22 2.82 -2.63
C GLN A 33 13.10 4.08 -2.60
N LYS A 34 13.85 4.32 -3.65
CA LYS A 34 14.70 5.52 -3.80
C LYS A 34 13.94 6.71 -4.34
N LYS A 35 12.66 6.53 -4.69
CA LYS A 35 11.77 7.60 -5.15
C LYS A 35 10.58 7.78 -4.19
N PRO A 36 10.82 8.23 -2.95
CA PRO A 36 9.74 8.61 -2.06
C PRO A 36 8.97 9.79 -2.66
N LEU A 37 7.67 9.77 -2.48
CA LEU A 37 6.81 10.84 -2.93
C LEU A 37 5.82 11.26 -1.84
N LYS A 38 5.38 12.51 -1.96
CA LYS A 38 4.32 13.09 -1.15
C LYS A 38 3.37 13.84 -2.08
N LEU A 39 2.17 13.32 -2.22
CA LEU A 39 1.15 13.87 -3.11
C LEU A 39 0.05 14.51 -2.29
N LYS A 40 -0.26 15.78 -2.59
CA LYS A 40 -1.42 16.48 -2.05
C LYS A 40 -2.45 16.63 -3.15
N GLY A 41 -3.68 16.22 -2.90
CA GLY A 41 -4.74 16.30 -3.88
C GLY A 41 -6.09 15.87 -3.38
N ALA A 42 -7.06 15.82 -4.28
CA ALA A 42 -8.43 15.42 -3.99
C ALA A 42 -8.68 13.97 -4.43
N VAL A 43 -9.40 13.23 -3.62
CA VAL A 43 -9.86 11.88 -3.96
C VAL A 43 -10.85 11.96 -5.13
N ILE A 44 -10.60 11.19 -6.18
CA ILE A 44 -11.55 10.95 -7.27
C ILE A 44 -12.42 9.76 -6.93
N LYS A 45 -11.79 8.66 -6.49
CA LYS A 45 -12.45 7.39 -6.19
C LYS A 45 -11.65 6.61 -5.16
N TRP A 46 -12.34 5.95 -4.25
CA TRP A 46 -11.79 4.99 -3.32
C TRP A 46 -12.33 3.59 -3.67
N GLU A 47 -11.47 2.70 -4.13
CA GLU A 47 -11.81 1.33 -4.47
C GLU A 47 -11.31 0.39 -3.38
N VAL A 48 -12.25 -0.22 -2.68
CA VAL A 48 -11.97 -1.20 -1.64
C VAL A 48 -12.16 -2.59 -2.22
N THR A 49 -11.10 -3.16 -2.78
CA THR A 49 -11.11 -4.43 -3.51
C THR A 49 -10.00 -5.36 -3.05
N ASN A 50 -10.13 -6.66 -3.33
CA ASN A 50 -9.09 -7.66 -3.15
C ASN A 50 -8.33 -7.86 -4.48
N PRO A 51 -7.02 -8.16 -4.44
CA PRO A 51 -6.16 -8.29 -3.25
C PRO A 51 -5.71 -6.94 -2.68
N HIS A 52 -5.76 -5.85 -3.46
CA HIS A 52 -5.34 -4.50 -3.04
C HIS A 52 -6.42 -3.47 -3.34
N SER A 53 -6.55 -2.51 -2.42
CA SER A 53 -7.41 -1.35 -2.60
C SER A 53 -6.66 -0.22 -3.31
N TRP A 54 -7.39 0.73 -3.93
CA TRP A 54 -6.82 1.79 -4.73
C TRP A 54 -7.43 3.14 -4.40
N ILE A 55 -6.57 4.14 -4.22
CA ILE A 55 -6.98 5.54 -4.19
C ILE A 55 -6.70 6.15 -5.56
N HIS A 56 -7.74 6.59 -6.25
CA HIS A 56 -7.62 7.45 -7.41
C HIS A 56 -7.69 8.89 -6.94
N MET A 57 -6.69 9.69 -7.22
CA MET A 57 -6.65 11.08 -6.78
C MET A 57 -6.20 12.02 -7.88
N SER A 58 -6.68 13.25 -7.81
CA SER A 58 -6.27 14.36 -8.67
C SER A 58 -5.24 15.21 -7.93
N VAL A 59 -4.05 15.30 -8.48
CA VAL A 59 -2.94 16.08 -7.94
C VAL A 59 -2.64 17.25 -8.84
N LYS A 60 -2.72 18.45 -8.30
CA LYS A 60 -2.35 19.67 -9.02
C LYS A 60 -0.90 20.02 -8.71
N GLY A 61 -0.07 20.07 -9.75
CA GLY A 61 1.29 20.62 -9.65
C GLY A 61 1.30 22.14 -9.53
N GLU A 62 2.45 22.72 -9.20
CA GLU A 62 2.60 24.18 -9.03
C GLU A 62 2.33 24.94 -10.34
N ASP A 63 2.69 24.37 -11.50
CA ASP A 63 2.68 25.04 -12.81
C ASP A 63 1.96 24.23 -13.90
N GLY A 64 0.92 23.48 -13.58
CA GLY A 64 0.30 22.64 -14.61
C GLY A 64 -1.14 22.19 -14.31
N PRO A 65 -1.76 21.50 -15.28
CA PRO A 65 -3.07 20.90 -15.07
C PRO A 65 -3.00 19.81 -14.00
N ALA A 66 -4.14 19.51 -13.38
CA ALA A 66 -4.25 18.41 -12.45
C ALA A 66 -3.97 17.07 -13.15
N VAL A 67 -3.24 16.21 -12.51
CA VAL A 67 -2.84 14.89 -13.00
C VAL A 67 -3.46 13.81 -12.12
N SER A 68 -4.00 12.77 -12.76
CA SER A 68 -4.54 11.62 -12.05
C SER A 68 -3.43 10.68 -11.60
N TRP A 69 -3.53 10.25 -10.33
CA TRP A 69 -2.66 9.26 -9.73
C TRP A 69 -3.46 8.07 -9.22
N MET A 70 -2.87 6.89 -9.30
CA MET A 70 -3.38 5.66 -8.70
C MET A 70 -2.45 5.21 -7.59
N ILE A 71 -2.98 5.14 -6.38
CA ILE A 71 -2.21 4.78 -5.19
C ILE A 71 -2.69 3.42 -4.69
N GLU A 72 -1.78 2.47 -4.66
CA GLU A 72 -2.03 1.12 -4.14
C GLU A 72 -2.00 1.11 -2.63
N GLY A 73 -3.01 0.52 -2.02
CA GLY A 73 -3.11 0.25 -0.59
C GLY A 73 -3.27 -1.23 -0.31
N GLY A 74 -3.40 -1.60 0.94
CA GLY A 74 -3.57 -2.97 1.39
C GLY A 74 -4.92 -3.58 1.03
N SER A 75 -5.10 -4.83 1.44
CA SER A 75 -6.38 -5.52 1.30
C SER A 75 -7.47 -4.89 2.17
N PRO A 76 -8.74 -5.04 1.81
CA PRO A 76 -9.85 -4.49 2.59
C PRO A 76 -9.81 -4.88 4.08
N ASN A 77 -9.58 -6.16 4.38
CA ASN A 77 -9.53 -6.64 5.75
C ASN A 77 -8.40 -5.99 6.57
N ASN A 78 -7.25 -5.79 5.95
CA ASN A 78 -6.13 -5.12 6.62
C ASN A 78 -6.43 -3.64 6.86
N LEU A 79 -6.97 -2.96 5.86
CA LEU A 79 -7.34 -1.55 5.97
C LEU A 79 -8.42 -1.30 7.04
N TYR A 80 -9.42 -2.16 7.14
CA TYR A 80 -10.45 -2.06 8.19
C TYR A 80 -9.86 -2.19 9.59
N ARG A 81 -8.88 -3.06 9.80
CA ARG A 81 -8.15 -3.18 11.07
C ARG A 81 -7.32 -1.94 11.40
N LEU A 82 -6.89 -1.20 10.38
CA LEU A 82 -6.09 0.02 10.50
C LEU A 82 -6.95 1.29 10.61
N GLY A 83 -8.27 1.16 10.65
CA GLY A 83 -9.20 2.26 10.86
C GLY A 83 -9.85 2.84 9.60
N PHE A 84 -9.55 2.30 8.41
CA PHE A 84 -10.28 2.66 7.20
C PHE A 84 -11.67 2.02 7.17
N THR A 85 -12.58 2.69 6.48
CA THR A 85 -13.90 2.16 6.10
C THR A 85 -14.12 2.41 4.60
N ARG A 86 -15.23 1.92 4.07
CA ARG A 86 -15.63 2.21 2.68
C ARG A 86 -15.87 3.71 2.46
N ASP A 87 -16.21 4.45 3.50
CA ASP A 87 -16.56 5.87 3.46
C ASP A 87 -15.42 6.78 3.94
N SER A 88 -14.24 6.22 4.23
CA SER A 88 -13.10 7.00 4.75
C SER A 88 -12.55 8.03 3.77
N LEU A 89 -12.65 7.75 2.48
CA LEU A 89 -12.11 8.58 1.40
C LEU A 89 -13.20 8.91 0.37
N PRO A 90 -14.17 9.78 0.73
CA PRO A 90 -15.20 10.19 -0.22
C PRO A 90 -14.60 11.01 -1.36
N ALA A 91 -15.23 10.96 -2.54
CA ALA A 91 -14.83 11.78 -3.67
C ALA A 91 -14.83 13.27 -3.29
N GLY A 92 -13.79 14.00 -3.69
CA GLY A 92 -13.57 15.39 -3.33
C GLY A 92 -12.83 15.64 -2.02
N ALA A 93 -12.62 14.62 -1.18
CA ALA A 93 -11.84 14.76 0.05
C ALA A 93 -10.38 15.13 -0.27
N GLU A 94 -9.86 16.16 0.37
CA GLU A 94 -8.44 16.51 0.26
C GLU A 94 -7.61 15.67 1.21
N ILE A 95 -6.55 15.08 0.68
CA ILE A 95 -5.63 14.21 1.41
C ILE A 95 -4.18 14.47 1.00
N ILE A 96 -3.28 14.04 1.86
CA ILE A 96 -1.86 13.91 1.54
C ILE A 96 -1.52 12.44 1.61
N VAL A 97 -0.95 11.90 0.53
CA VAL A 97 -0.44 10.53 0.46
C VAL A 97 1.07 10.55 0.43
N GLU A 98 1.68 9.77 1.28
CA GLU A 98 3.11 9.48 1.26
C GLU A 98 3.32 8.03 0.80
N GLY A 99 4.32 7.80 -0.04
CA GLY A 99 4.61 6.49 -0.58
C GLY A 99 5.81 6.48 -1.51
N TYR A 100 5.80 5.56 -2.47
CA TYR A 100 6.89 5.38 -3.42
C TYR A 100 6.34 5.25 -4.84
N GLN A 101 6.99 5.92 -5.79
CA GLN A 101 6.57 5.90 -7.20
C GLN A 101 6.87 4.56 -7.87
N ALA A 102 6.07 4.21 -8.87
CA ALA A 102 6.35 3.10 -9.75
C ALA A 102 7.67 3.30 -10.53
N LYS A 103 8.41 2.22 -10.73
CA LYS A 103 9.72 2.24 -11.40
C LYS A 103 9.63 2.67 -12.86
N ASP A 104 8.51 2.39 -13.52
CA ASP A 104 8.27 2.79 -14.91
C ASP A 104 8.03 4.31 -15.09
N GLY A 105 8.01 5.09 -14.00
CA GLY A 105 7.79 6.52 -14.01
C GLY A 105 6.34 6.94 -14.24
N SER A 106 5.40 6.01 -14.31
CA SER A 106 3.97 6.31 -14.42
C SER A 106 3.44 6.99 -13.17
N ASN A 107 2.22 7.56 -13.28
CA ASN A 107 1.51 8.18 -12.16
C ASN A 107 0.82 7.12 -11.28
N ARG A 108 1.59 6.10 -10.92
CA ARG A 108 1.24 5.05 -9.96
C ARG A 108 2.20 5.09 -8.80
N ALA A 109 1.70 4.81 -7.64
CA ALA A 109 2.50 4.71 -6.43
C ALA A 109 1.93 3.64 -5.50
N VAL A 110 2.79 3.12 -4.64
CA VAL A 110 2.36 2.39 -3.46
C VAL A 110 2.26 3.37 -2.30
N GLY A 111 1.11 3.41 -1.62
CA GLY A 111 0.88 4.31 -0.51
C GLY A 111 1.36 3.73 0.82
N LYS A 112 2.06 4.54 1.60
CA LYS A 112 2.45 4.22 2.97
C LYS A 112 1.44 4.78 3.97
N ASN A 113 1.17 6.07 3.89
CA ASN A 113 0.28 6.77 4.80
C ASN A 113 -0.65 7.72 4.04
N VAL A 114 -1.83 7.92 4.61
CA VAL A 114 -2.76 9.00 4.26
C VAL A 114 -2.89 9.93 5.44
N THR A 115 -2.71 11.23 5.21
CA THR A 115 -3.01 12.29 6.18
C THR A 115 -4.23 13.06 5.71
N PHE A 116 -5.20 13.18 6.59
CA PHE A 116 -6.45 13.93 6.37
C PHE A 116 -6.28 15.40 6.75
N THR A 117 -7.23 16.24 6.32
CA THR A 117 -7.22 17.69 6.63
C THR A 117 -7.37 18.00 8.13
N ASP A 118 -7.97 17.10 8.91
CA ASP A 118 -8.09 17.19 10.37
C ASP A 118 -6.82 16.76 11.12
N GLY A 119 -5.76 16.37 10.40
CA GLY A 119 -4.48 15.94 10.94
C GLY A 119 -4.38 14.45 11.26
N ARG A 120 -5.47 13.69 11.18
CA ARG A 120 -5.42 12.23 11.35
C ARG A 120 -4.54 11.61 10.27
N ARG A 121 -3.78 10.61 10.67
CA ARG A 121 -2.88 9.86 9.78
C ARG A 121 -3.18 8.37 9.91
N LEU A 122 -3.43 7.72 8.79
CA LEU A 122 -3.67 6.28 8.72
C LEU A 122 -2.65 5.59 7.83
N PHE A 123 -2.23 4.41 8.26
CA PHE A 123 -1.33 3.55 7.48
C PHE A 123 -2.11 2.79 6.41
N LEU A 124 -1.61 2.76 5.16
CA LEU A 124 -2.28 2.12 4.01
C LEU A 124 -2.08 0.61 3.91
N GLY A 125 -1.51 -0.02 4.93
CA GLY A 125 -1.59 -1.47 5.14
C GLY A 125 -0.72 -2.35 4.28
N LEU A 126 0.13 -1.81 3.43
CA LEU A 126 1.12 -2.60 2.70
C LEU A 126 2.43 -2.67 3.48
N GLN A 127 2.93 -3.88 3.69
CA GLN A 127 4.25 -4.07 4.27
C GLN A 127 5.31 -3.64 3.26
N MET A 128 6.04 -2.60 3.60
CA MET A 128 7.16 -2.10 2.83
C MET A 128 8.45 -2.38 3.58
N PRO A 129 9.57 -2.61 2.89
CA PRO A 129 10.86 -2.68 3.54
C PRO A 129 11.12 -1.42 4.36
N GLY A 130 11.43 -1.57 5.64
CA GLY A 130 11.65 -0.46 6.57
C GLY A 130 10.41 0.07 7.30
N SER A 131 9.23 -0.54 7.12
CA SER A 131 8.01 -0.16 7.85
C SER A 131 7.88 -0.80 9.24
N ASP A 132 8.86 -1.58 9.67
CA ASP A 132 8.81 -2.35 10.92
C ASP A 132 9.02 -1.49 12.19
N GLY A 133 9.00 -0.19 12.07
CA GLY A 133 9.50 0.74 13.08
C GLY A 133 8.48 1.53 13.89
N GLU A 134 7.18 1.35 13.76
CA GLU A 134 6.27 2.14 14.60
C GLU A 134 5.20 1.27 15.30
N LYS A 135 5.70 0.39 16.18
CA LYS A 135 4.91 -0.06 17.32
C LYS A 135 5.04 1.00 18.42
N LYS A 136 4.02 1.79 18.56
CA LYS A 136 3.71 2.44 19.84
C LYS A 136 2.60 1.70 20.51
#